data_d33283102fcdef853ec6278f42a874a0
#
_entry.id   d33283102fcdef853ec6278f42a874a0
#
_cell.length_a   1.000
_cell.length_b   1.000
_cell.length_c   1.000
_cell.angle_alpha   90.00
_cell.angle_beta   90.00
_cell.angle_gamma   90.00
#
_symmetry.space_group_name_H-M   'P 1'
#
loop_
_entity.id
_entity.type
_entity.pdbx_description
1 polymer ?
#
loop_
_entity_poly.entity_id
_entity_poly.type
_entity_poly.pdbx_seq_one_letter_code
_entity_poly.pdbx_strand_id
1 'polypeptide(L)'
;MIGISKLYCGTVEPSDALRYGRSSKDLPSHLLQFSSDKKPVVVWNVTRACNLKCVHCYAHATEEGHEKELSTEEGFAVLDDLAEFGVPVVLFSGGEPLVRKDLIDLARHAVQRGMRAVISTNGTLISRTGAEELRKVGLSYVGVSLDGLREVHDRFRGKKGAFKDAMQGIRNCQEQGLKVGLRFTLNRKNVEEVPGIFDLLEGAGIPRVCFYHLVYAGRGSQLVEHDLNHAETRKVVDLIIDRTRELHGRGLAKEVLTVDNHADGPYVYLRMVREKSDRARDVLELLKMNEGNSSGRGIGCISWDGSVHADQFWRHLSFGNVREKPFSKIWTDLTHPVMAKLKDKKKHVKGRCAACKWLDICAGNFRVRAEAVSDDLWAPDPACYLSDEEIGLEEEKTEYRRQ
;
A
#
# COMPACT_ATOMS: atom_id res chain seq x y z
N MET A 1 -5.89 1.52 -0.54
CA MET A 1 -6.03 0.11 -0.06
C MET A 1 -7.50 -0.22 0.06
N ILE A 2 -7.91 -1.34 -0.50
CA ILE A 2 -9.30 -1.84 -0.48
C ILE A 2 -9.32 -3.10 0.41
N GLY A 3 -10.09 -3.06 1.50
CA GLY A 3 -10.21 -4.17 2.45
C GLY A 3 -11.24 -5.19 1.97
N ILE A 4 -10.82 -6.23 1.25
CA ILE A 4 -11.73 -7.25 0.71
C ILE A 4 -12.49 -7.94 1.84
N SER A 5 -11.80 -8.39 2.89
CA SER A 5 -12.43 -9.02 4.06
C SER A 5 -13.43 -8.08 4.77
N LYS A 6 -13.12 -6.78 4.90
CA LYS A 6 -14.04 -5.78 5.45
C LYS A 6 -15.27 -5.59 4.58
N LEU A 7 -15.06 -5.31 3.31
CA LEU A 7 -16.15 -4.96 2.40
C LEU A 7 -17.02 -6.17 2.12
N TYR A 8 -16.43 -7.31 1.80
CA TYR A 8 -17.17 -8.50 1.36
C TYR A 8 -17.70 -9.35 2.53
N CYS A 9 -16.89 -9.56 3.59
CA CYS A 9 -17.24 -10.42 4.72
C CYS A 9 -17.67 -9.66 5.99
N GLY A 10 -17.52 -8.33 6.04
CA GLY A 10 -17.94 -7.51 7.18
C GLY A 10 -17.02 -7.54 8.39
N THR A 11 -15.77 -7.97 8.22
CA THR A 11 -14.82 -8.00 9.32
C THR A 11 -14.51 -6.62 9.88
N VAL A 12 -14.11 -6.57 11.15
CA VAL A 12 -13.65 -5.33 11.81
C VAL A 12 -12.18 -5.51 12.19
N GLU A 13 -11.34 -4.60 11.70
CA GLU A 13 -9.92 -4.61 11.98
C GLU A 13 -9.45 -3.28 12.58
N PRO A 14 -8.46 -3.30 13.49
CA PRO A 14 -7.93 -2.07 14.12
C PRO A 14 -7.44 -1.01 13.13
N SER A 15 -7.04 -1.42 11.93
CA SER A 15 -6.58 -0.52 10.86
C SER A 15 -7.71 0.09 10.02
N ASP A 16 -8.97 -0.32 10.22
CA ASP A 16 -10.12 0.18 9.46
C ASP A 16 -10.35 1.67 9.67
N ALA A 17 -10.07 2.20 10.88
CA ALA A 17 -10.18 3.63 11.15
C ALA A 17 -9.32 4.49 10.20
N LEU A 18 -8.14 4.00 9.81
CA LEU A 18 -7.27 4.68 8.86
C LEU A 18 -7.82 4.69 7.43
N ARG A 19 -8.61 3.68 7.07
CA ARG A 19 -9.14 3.48 5.71
C ARG A 19 -10.55 4.05 5.53
N TYR A 20 -11.40 3.89 6.54
CA TYR A 20 -12.85 4.15 6.44
C TYR A 20 -13.34 5.24 7.41
N GLY A 21 -12.44 5.89 8.16
CA GLY A 21 -12.79 6.94 9.11
C GLY A 21 -13.50 6.44 10.36
N ARG A 22 -14.02 7.39 11.16
CA ARG A 22 -14.57 7.16 12.50
C ARG A 22 -15.97 6.53 12.53
N SER A 23 -16.72 6.58 11.45
CA SER A 23 -18.12 6.16 11.42
C SER A 23 -18.32 4.65 11.28
N SER A 24 -17.28 3.85 11.38
CA SER A 24 -17.42 2.40 11.51
C SER A 24 -17.95 2.12 12.91
N LYS A 25 -19.27 1.91 13.03
CA LYS A 25 -20.04 1.83 14.29
C LYS A 25 -19.54 0.81 15.31
N ASP A 26 -18.58 -0.04 14.94
CA ASP A 26 -18.09 -1.16 15.74
C ASP A 26 -16.60 -1.05 16.12
N LEU A 27 -15.98 0.14 15.98
CA LEU A 27 -14.60 0.32 16.40
C LEU A 27 -14.50 0.79 17.85
N PRO A 28 -13.59 0.22 18.65
CA PRO A 28 -13.30 0.70 20.01
C PRO A 28 -12.95 2.20 20.00
N SER A 29 -13.49 2.96 20.93
CA SER A 29 -13.37 4.43 21.00
C SER A 29 -11.93 4.95 21.00
N HIS A 30 -10.96 4.19 21.54
CA HIS A 30 -9.56 4.56 21.55
C HIS A 30 -8.88 4.53 20.16
N LEU A 31 -9.47 3.87 19.16
CA LEU A 31 -9.00 3.85 17.77
C LEU A 31 -9.58 5.01 16.95
N LEU A 32 -10.45 5.83 17.54
CA LEU A 32 -11.22 6.86 16.88
C LEU A 32 -10.60 8.28 16.99
N GLN A 33 -9.34 8.40 17.41
CA GLN A 33 -8.68 9.69 17.65
C GLN A 33 -8.14 10.37 16.38
N PHE A 34 -8.92 10.39 15.30
CA PHE A 34 -8.54 11.20 14.13
C PHE A 34 -9.40 12.48 14.10
N SER A 35 -8.73 13.63 14.08
CA SER A 35 -9.35 14.93 13.86
C SER A 35 -9.99 15.00 12.45
N SER A 36 -10.89 15.96 12.21
CA SER A 36 -11.43 16.27 10.89
C SER A 36 -10.33 16.54 9.83
N ASP A 37 -9.14 16.87 10.30
CA ASP A 37 -7.94 17.10 9.51
C ASP A 37 -7.08 15.82 9.50
N LYS A 38 -7.31 14.94 8.50
CA LYS A 38 -6.57 13.68 8.32
C LYS A 38 -5.09 13.96 8.05
N LYS A 39 -4.22 13.66 9.02
CA LYS A 39 -2.77 13.70 8.80
C LYS A 39 -2.32 12.48 7.97
N PRO A 40 -1.26 12.61 7.17
CA PRO A 40 -0.81 11.52 6.33
C PRO A 40 -0.20 10.36 7.14
N VAL A 41 -0.33 9.14 6.63
CA VAL A 41 0.60 8.06 6.94
C VAL A 41 1.92 8.37 6.23
N VAL A 42 3.04 8.28 6.94
CA VAL A 42 4.35 8.55 6.34
C VAL A 42 5.11 7.24 6.14
N VAL A 43 5.44 6.95 4.87
CA VAL A 43 6.42 5.92 4.52
C VAL A 43 7.81 6.56 4.60
N TRP A 44 8.68 6.01 5.42
CA TRP A 44 10.06 6.44 5.44
C TRP A 44 10.97 5.35 4.90
N ASN A 45 11.54 5.61 3.73
CA ASN A 45 12.58 4.77 3.15
C ASN A 45 13.90 5.10 3.88
N VAL A 46 14.17 4.44 5.00
CA VAL A 46 15.26 4.78 5.93
C VAL A 46 16.65 4.52 5.39
N THR A 47 16.77 3.65 4.39
CA THR A 47 18.03 3.32 3.71
C THR A 47 17.78 2.89 2.28
N ARG A 48 18.79 3.06 1.42
CA ARG A 48 18.81 2.48 0.07
C ARG A 48 19.46 1.09 0.06
N ALA A 49 20.21 0.74 1.11
CA ALA A 49 20.87 -0.55 1.21
C ALA A 49 19.84 -1.69 1.29
N CYS A 50 20.16 -2.82 0.63
CA CYS A 50 19.35 -4.02 0.68
C CYS A 50 20.22 -5.26 0.44
N ASN A 51 19.96 -6.30 1.20
CA ASN A 51 20.61 -7.61 1.04
C ASN A 51 19.99 -8.48 -0.07
N LEU A 52 18.99 -7.94 -0.83
CA LEU A 52 18.33 -8.62 -1.94
C LEU A 52 18.32 -7.75 -3.21
N LYS A 53 18.16 -8.41 -4.39
CA LYS A 53 18.15 -7.76 -5.72
C LYS A 53 16.81 -8.03 -6.45
N CYS A 54 15.70 -7.64 -5.81
CA CYS A 54 14.35 -7.91 -6.33
C CYS A 54 14.12 -7.31 -7.72
N VAL A 55 13.48 -8.06 -8.61
CA VAL A 55 13.22 -7.65 -10.01
C VAL A 55 12.25 -6.47 -10.12
N HIS A 56 11.32 -6.31 -9.16
CA HIS A 56 10.27 -5.28 -9.13
C HIS A 56 10.51 -4.18 -8.08
N CYS A 57 11.74 -4.02 -7.60
CA CYS A 57 12.02 -3.09 -6.51
C CYS A 57 11.73 -1.64 -6.89
N TYR A 58 10.71 -1.04 -6.27
CA TYR A 58 10.34 0.37 -6.48
C TYR A 58 11.41 1.34 -5.98
N ALA A 59 12.13 0.98 -4.91
CA ALA A 59 13.17 1.81 -4.30
C ALA A 59 14.47 1.80 -5.09
N HIS A 60 14.62 0.95 -6.10
CA HIS A 60 15.88 0.76 -6.83
C HIS A 60 17.06 0.54 -5.86
N ALA A 61 16.81 -0.29 -4.83
CA ALA A 61 17.77 -0.58 -3.77
C ALA A 61 19.04 -1.22 -4.32
N THR A 62 20.16 -0.93 -3.66
CA THR A 62 21.52 -1.40 -3.96
C THR A 62 22.06 -2.17 -2.76
N GLU A 63 23.18 -2.87 -2.93
CA GLU A 63 23.84 -3.59 -1.84
C GLU A 63 24.44 -2.60 -0.83
N GLU A 64 25.01 -1.53 -1.32
CA GLU A 64 25.53 -0.43 -0.52
C GLU A 64 24.44 0.61 -0.28
N GLY A 65 24.51 1.29 0.86
CA GLY A 65 23.64 2.43 1.18
C GLY A 65 23.92 3.63 0.25
N HIS A 66 23.37 4.75 0.62
CA HIS A 66 23.62 6.01 -0.07
C HIS A 66 24.40 6.96 0.86
N GLU A 67 25.45 7.61 0.36
CA GLU A 67 26.31 8.52 1.14
C GLU A 67 25.56 9.66 1.86
N LYS A 68 24.38 10.04 1.35
CA LYS A 68 23.52 11.09 1.88
C LYS A 68 22.35 10.57 2.71
N GLU A 69 22.42 9.37 3.27
CA GLU A 69 21.37 8.89 4.16
C GLU A 69 21.30 9.77 5.41
N LEU A 70 20.08 9.98 5.94
CA LEU A 70 19.87 10.74 7.18
C LEU A 70 20.61 10.05 8.33
N SER A 71 21.31 10.84 9.17
CA SER A 71 21.91 10.34 10.40
C SER A 71 20.84 9.93 11.42
N THR A 72 21.24 9.34 12.53
CA THR A 72 20.33 8.98 13.63
C THR A 72 19.70 10.24 14.23
N GLU A 73 20.48 11.29 14.44
CA GLU A 73 20.04 12.58 15.02
C GLU A 73 19.07 13.28 14.07
N GLU A 74 19.38 13.34 12.77
CA GLU A 74 18.46 13.85 11.75
C GLU A 74 17.16 13.03 11.71
N GLY A 75 17.26 11.71 11.88
CA GLY A 75 16.13 10.80 11.99
C GLY A 75 15.23 11.09 13.19
N PHE A 76 15.81 11.36 14.37
CA PHE A 76 15.05 11.76 15.55
C PHE A 76 14.34 13.11 15.32
N ALA A 77 15.02 14.10 14.75
CA ALA A 77 14.42 15.39 14.44
C ALA A 77 13.22 15.26 13.46
N VAL A 78 13.34 14.39 12.45
CA VAL A 78 12.23 14.05 11.54
C VAL A 78 11.06 13.45 12.31
N LEU A 79 11.32 12.47 13.18
CA LEU A 79 10.25 11.81 13.97
C LEU A 79 9.58 12.77 14.95
N ASP A 80 10.31 13.71 15.52
CA ASP A 80 9.77 14.76 16.38
C ASP A 80 8.80 15.66 15.61
N ASP A 81 9.19 16.16 14.44
CA ASP A 81 8.31 16.97 13.57
C ASP A 81 7.06 16.18 13.12
N LEU A 82 7.23 14.92 12.75
CA LEU A 82 6.09 14.07 12.37
C LEU A 82 5.09 13.88 13.53
N ALA A 83 5.59 13.68 14.75
CA ALA A 83 4.76 13.53 15.94
C ALA A 83 4.03 14.83 16.30
N GLU A 84 4.72 15.97 16.28
CA GLU A 84 4.14 17.30 16.52
C GLU A 84 3.11 17.66 15.46
N PHE A 85 3.35 17.28 14.21
CA PHE A 85 2.37 17.43 13.11
C PHE A 85 1.14 16.53 13.28
N GLY A 86 1.22 15.47 14.09
CA GLY A 86 0.13 14.54 14.37
C GLY A 86 0.06 13.37 13.37
N VAL A 87 1.18 12.98 12.78
CA VAL A 87 1.28 11.78 11.93
C VAL A 87 0.89 10.53 12.74
N PRO A 88 -0.12 9.76 12.30
CA PRO A 88 -0.60 8.63 13.11
C PRO A 88 0.27 7.38 12.99
N VAL A 89 0.93 7.22 11.85
CA VAL A 89 1.71 6.00 11.53
C VAL A 89 2.95 6.36 10.74
N VAL A 90 4.09 5.84 11.18
CA VAL A 90 5.34 5.79 10.39
C VAL A 90 5.57 4.35 9.94
N LEU A 91 5.69 4.15 8.63
CA LEU A 91 6.07 2.89 8.03
C LEU A 91 7.55 2.93 7.65
N PHE A 92 8.39 2.28 8.45
CA PHE A 92 9.80 2.08 8.11
C PHE A 92 9.95 1.11 6.96
N SER A 93 10.55 1.57 5.87
CA SER A 93 10.75 0.86 4.61
C SER A 93 12.10 1.25 4.00
N GLY A 94 12.27 1.07 2.69
CA GLY A 94 13.47 1.48 1.97
C GLY A 94 14.00 0.41 1.03
N GLY A 95 15.30 0.15 1.08
CA GLY A 95 15.89 -1.09 0.60
C GLY A 95 15.45 -2.24 1.50
N GLU A 96 16.26 -2.54 2.51
CA GLU A 96 15.84 -3.39 3.62
C GLU A 96 16.09 -2.62 4.94
N PRO A 97 15.04 -2.23 5.67
CA PRO A 97 15.21 -1.39 6.84
C PRO A 97 16.06 -2.04 7.94
N LEU A 98 16.04 -3.38 8.06
CA LEU A 98 16.85 -4.11 9.06
C LEU A 98 18.36 -4.13 8.75
N VAL A 99 18.80 -3.63 7.60
CA VAL A 99 20.23 -3.40 7.32
C VAL A 99 20.73 -2.15 8.05
N ARG A 100 19.83 -1.19 8.32
CA ARG A 100 20.15 0.05 9.02
C ARG A 100 20.34 -0.23 10.53
N LYS A 101 21.52 0.08 11.05
CA LYS A 101 21.94 -0.32 12.41
C LYS A 101 21.11 0.34 13.53
N ASP A 102 20.69 1.58 13.35
CA ASP A 102 19.94 2.38 14.32
C ASP A 102 18.42 2.29 14.13
N LEU A 103 17.92 1.38 13.26
CA LEU A 103 16.47 1.23 13.01
C LEU A 103 15.66 1.02 14.31
N ILE A 104 16.19 0.20 15.23
CA ILE A 104 15.51 -0.09 16.50
C ILE A 104 15.37 1.18 17.35
N ASP A 105 16.38 2.04 17.35
CA ASP A 105 16.35 3.29 18.10
C ASP A 105 15.37 4.30 17.47
N LEU A 106 15.35 4.39 16.14
CA LEU A 106 14.36 5.19 15.39
C LEU A 106 12.93 4.71 15.67
N ALA A 107 12.69 3.40 15.62
CA ALA A 107 11.38 2.83 15.89
C ALA A 107 10.94 3.07 17.35
N ARG A 108 11.86 2.94 18.30
CA ARG A 108 11.63 3.24 19.73
C ARG A 108 11.24 4.72 19.92
N HIS A 109 11.98 5.62 19.29
CA HIS A 109 11.69 7.05 19.35
C HIS A 109 10.30 7.37 18.78
N ALA A 110 9.95 6.82 17.64
CA ALA A 110 8.62 6.99 17.04
C ALA A 110 7.49 6.53 17.99
N VAL A 111 7.65 5.37 18.63
CA VAL A 111 6.66 4.84 19.58
C VAL A 111 6.59 5.73 20.85
N GLN A 112 7.71 6.16 21.38
CA GLN A 112 7.77 7.08 22.55
C GLN A 112 7.11 8.43 22.27
N ARG A 113 7.17 8.90 21.00
CA ARG A 113 6.47 10.11 20.54
C ARG A 113 4.98 9.87 20.24
N GLY A 114 4.43 8.69 20.51
CA GLY A 114 3.01 8.38 20.38
C GLY A 114 2.57 7.94 18.99
N MET A 115 3.48 7.77 18.03
CA MET A 115 3.17 7.27 16.69
C MET A 115 3.12 5.74 16.68
N ARG A 116 2.30 5.18 15.80
CA ARG A 116 2.36 3.75 15.50
C ARG A 116 3.53 3.48 14.55
N ALA A 117 4.52 2.74 15.04
CA ALA A 117 5.62 2.26 14.21
C ALA A 117 5.26 0.92 13.58
N VAL A 118 5.45 0.80 12.26
CA VAL A 118 5.29 -0.43 11.48
C VAL A 118 6.48 -0.60 10.54
N ILE A 119 6.80 -1.84 10.16
CA ILE A 119 7.94 -2.12 9.27
C ILE A 119 7.47 -2.86 8.01
N SER A 120 8.06 -2.51 6.87
CA SER A 120 7.98 -3.25 5.61
C SER A 120 9.36 -3.82 5.30
N THR A 121 9.49 -5.14 5.35
CA THR A 121 10.77 -5.85 5.27
C THR A 121 10.69 -7.02 4.30
N ASN A 122 11.83 -7.48 3.81
CA ASN A 122 11.92 -8.76 3.10
C ASN A 122 11.91 -9.97 4.08
N GLY A 123 12.03 -9.73 5.38
CA GLY A 123 11.93 -10.72 6.45
C GLY A 123 13.16 -11.60 6.65
N THR A 124 14.13 -11.58 5.73
CA THR A 124 15.27 -12.53 5.75
C THR A 124 16.29 -12.26 6.85
N LEU A 125 16.26 -11.08 7.45
CA LEU A 125 17.17 -10.66 8.52
C LEU A 125 16.54 -10.73 9.92
N ILE A 126 15.28 -11.14 10.05
CA ILE A 126 14.59 -11.18 11.34
C ILE A 126 15.06 -12.44 12.10
N SER A 127 16.07 -12.30 12.94
CA SER A 127 16.48 -13.33 13.89
C SER A 127 15.48 -13.40 15.06
N ARG A 128 15.57 -14.44 15.90
CA ARG A 128 14.77 -14.56 17.11
C ARG A 128 14.99 -13.37 18.06
N THR A 129 16.24 -12.97 18.27
CA THR A 129 16.61 -11.80 19.10
C THR A 129 16.11 -10.50 18.46
N GLY A 130 16.22 -10.35 17.12
CA GLY A 130 15.68 -9.18 16.42
C GLY A 130 14.17 -9.06 16.56
N ALA A 131 13.43 -10.16 16.46
CA ALA A 131 11.99 -10.18 16.68
C ALA A 131 11.62 -9.78 18.13
N GLU A 132 12.39 -10.26 19.12
CA GLU A 132 12.21 -9.87 20.52
C GLU A 132 12.45 -8.36 20.73
N GLU A 133 13.49 -7.79 20.11
CA GLU A 133 13.76 -6.34 20.17
C GLU A 133 12.64 -5.53 19.51
N LEU A 134 12.17 -5.92 18.33
CA LEU A 134 11.02 -5.29 17.66
C LEU A 134 9.77 -5.33 18.55
N ARG A 135 9.55 -6.44 19.27
CA ARG A 135 8.44 -6.56 20.22
C ARG A 135 8.60 -5.63 21.43
N LYS A 136 9.80 -5.57 22.03
CA LYS A 136 10.13 -4.69 23.17
C LYS A 136 9.95 -3.21 22.84
N VAL A 137 10.27 -2.82 21.61
CA VAL A 137 10.07 -1.45 21.10
C VAL A 137 8.58 -1.09 20.98
N GLY A 138 7.69 -2.07 20.92
CA GLY A 138 6.25 -1.83 20.73
C GLY A 138 5.85 -1.67 19.26
N LEU A 139 6.61 -2.30 18.33
CA LEU A 139 6.26 -2.29 16.92
C LEU A 139 4.86 -2.88 16.71
N SER A 140 4.00 -2.16 16.00
CA SER A 140 2.59 -2.52 15.87
C SER A 140 2.30 -3.58 14.80
N TYR A 141 3.19 -3.71 13.80
CA TYR A 141 2.99 -4.61 12.66
C TYR A 141 4.27 -4.81 11.85
N VAL A 142 4.47 -6.04 11.39
CA VAL A 142 5.56 -6.44 10.48
C VAL A 142 4.95 -6.91 9.17
N GLY A 143 5.14 -6.16 8.09
CA GLY A 143 4.76 -6.55 6.73
C GLY A 143 5.93 -7.24 6.04
N VAL A 144 5.83 -8.55 5.82
CA VAL A 144 6.86 -9.33 5.15
C VAL A 144 6.52 -9.51 3.68
N SER A 145 7.45 -9.13 2.83
CA SER A 145 7.29 -9.26 1.39
C SER A 145 7.51 -10.69 0.92
N LEU A 146 6.51 -11.26 0.24
CA LEU A 146 6.53 -12.63 -0.26
C LEU A 146 5.83 -12.70 -1.63
N ASP A 147 6.59 -12.84 -2.73
CA ASP A 147 6.07 -12.76 -4.11
C ASP A 147 5.90 -14.12 -4.79
N GLY A 148 5.67 -15.16 -4.04
CA GLY A 148 5.47 -16.53 -4.51
C GLY A 148 5.93 -17.53 -3.47
N LEU A 149 5.82 -18.80 -3.79
CA LEU A 149 6.30 -19.91 -2.98
C LEU A 149 7.72 -20.31 -3.44
N ARG A 150 8.56 -20.69 -2.50
CA ARG A 150 9.88 -21.30 -2.74
C ARG A 150 10.67 -20.66 -3.92
N GLU A 151 10.84 -21.38 -5.00
CA GLU A 151 11.67 -20.98 -6.14
C GLU A 151 11.13 -19.77 -6.89
N VAL A 152 9.81 -19.56 -6.92
CA VAL A 152 9.20 -18.35 -7.52
C VAL A 152 9.63 -17.13 -6.71
N HIS A 153 9.49 -17.18 -5.39
CA HIS A 153 9.93 -16.11 -4.50
C HIS A 153 11.45 -15.85 -4.63
N ASP A 154 12.27 -16.91 -4.58
CA ASP A 154 13.73 -16.80 -4.67
C ASP A 154 14.17 -16.10 -5.96
N ARG A 155 13.55 -16.44 -7.10
CA ARG A 155 13.80 -15.75 -8.39
C ARG A 155 13.41 -14.28 -8.34
N PHE A 156 12.22 -13.95 -7.79
CA PHE A 156 11.79 -12.56 -7.64
C PHE A 156 12.71 -11.73 -6.77
N ARG A 157 13.23 -12.33 -5.71
CA ARG A 157 14.11 -11.67 -4.72
C ARG A 157 15.58 -11.68 -5.12
N GLY A 158 15.93 -12.42 -6.18
CA GLY A 158 17.31 -12.52 -6.68
C GLY A 158 18.26 -13.22 -5.71
N LYS A 159 17.75 -14.11 -4.83
CA LYS A 159 18.55 -14.85 -3.83
C LYS A 159 17.95 -16.21 -3.56
N LYS A 160 18.70 -17.26 -3.79
CA LYS A 160 18.35 -18.64 -3.41
C LYS A 160 18.20 -18.74 -1.88
N GLY A 161 17.10 -19.34 -1.41
CA GLY A 161 16.80 -19.50 0.00
C GLY A 161 16.09 -18.30 0.64
N ALA A 162 15.81 -17.21 -0.10
CA ALA A 162 15.11 -16.03 0.43
C ALA A 162 13.73 -16.41 0.99
N PHE A 163 12.99 -17.33 0.36
CA PHE A 163 11.72 -17.84 0.87
C PHE A 163 11.87 -18.49 2.25
N LYS A 164 12.83 -19.40 2.40
CA LYS A 164 13.09 -20.08 3.67
C LYS A 164 13.44 -19.09 4.78
N ASP A 165 14.30 -18.12 4.48
CA ASP A 165 14.74 -17.10 5.42
C ASP A 165 13.58 -16.19 5.82
N ALA A 166 12.76 -15.74 4.86
CA ALA A 166 11.58 -14.93 5.12
C ALA A 166 10.55 -15.67 5.99
N MET A 167 10.28 -16.94 5.70
CA MET A 167 9.38 -17.78 6.51
C MET A 167 9.93 -18.01 7.93
N GLN A 168 11.25 -18.09 8.09
CA GLN A 168 11.84 -18.14 9.42
C GLN A 168 11.66 -16.83 10.17
N GLY A 169 11.82 -15.68 9.51
CA GLY A 169 11.56 -14.37 10.09
C GLY A 169 10.10 -14.20 10.51
N ILE A 170 9.15 -14.70 9.71
CA ILE A 170 7.71 -14.72 10.07
C ILE A 170 7.49 -15.53 11.35
N ARG A 171 8.01 -16.76 11.44
CA ARG A 171 7.90 -17.59 12.64
C ARG A 171 8.50 -16.90 13.87
N ASN A 172 9.69 -16.33 13.74
CA ASN A 172 10.32 -15.59 14.83
C ASN A 172 9.45 -14.45 15.35
N CYS A 173 8.79 -13.70 14.45
CA CYS A 173 7.84 -12.66 14.84
C CYS A 173 6.60 -13.23 15.55
N GLN A 174 6.01 -14.32 15.02
CA GLN A 174 4.83 -14.96 15.61
C GLN A 174 5.11 -15.50 17.01
N GLU A 175 6.27 -16.13 17.22
CA GLU A 175 6.73 -16.61 18.54
C GLU A 175 6.84 -15.48 19.58
N GLN A 176 7.15 -14.26 19.14
CA GLN A 176 7.19 -13.07 19.98
C GLN A 176 5.82 -12.35 20.08
N GLY A 177 4.77 -12.88 19.48
CA GLY A 177 3.43 -12.26 19.48
C GLY A 177 3.33 -10.98 18.65
N LEU A 178 4.23 -10.74 17.70
CA LEU A 178 4.14 -9.65 16.75
C LEU A 178 3.08 -9.94 15.69
N LYS A 179 2.24 -8.94 15.36
CA LYS A 179 1.30 -9.06 14.25
C LYS A 179 2.07 -9.03 12.92
N VAL A 180 2.00 -10.12 12.17
CA VAL A 180 2.67 -10.27 10.86
C VAL A 180 1.64 -10.31 9.74
N GLY A 181 2.01 -9.83 8.55
CA GLY A 181 1.22 -10.04 7.34
C GLY A 181 2.10 -10.10 6.10
N LEU A 182 1.58 -10.75 5.07
CA LEU A 182 2.25 -10.90 3.79
C LEU A 182 1.98 -9.68 2.89
N ARG A 183 2.95 -9.38 2.04
CA ARG A 183 2.89 -8.36 0.98
C ARG A 183 3.29 -9.05 -0.33
N PHE A 184 2.35 -9.18 -1.25
CA PHE A 184 2.53 -9.89 -2.51
C PHE A 184 2.25 -8.94 -3.69
N THR A 185 3.17 -8.80 -4.63
CA THR A 185 2.99 -7.95 -5.81
C THR A 185 2.56 -8.79 -7.01
N LEU A 186 1.33 -8.58 -7.46
CA LEU A 186 0.70 -9.30 -8.58
C LEU A 186 1.36 -8.93 -9.91
N ASN A 187 1.69 -9.93 -10.70
CA ASN A 187 2.09 -9.82 -12.11
C ASN A 187 2.01 -11.19 -12.79
N ARG A 188 2.14 -11.26 -14.13
CA ARG A 188 2.03 -12.52 -14.90
C ARG A 188 3.03 -13.60 -14.49
N LYS A 189 4.18 -13.25 -13.89
CA LYS A 189 5.20 -14.24 -13.50
C LYS A 189 4.88 -14.95 -12.19
N ASN A 190 3.90 -14.46 -11.41
CA ASN A 190 3.60 -15.03 -10.10
C ASN A 190 2.10 -15.09 -9.76
N VAL A 191 1.21 -14.64 -10.62
CA VAL A 191 -0.24 -14.63 -10.33
C VAL A 191 -0.79 -16.03 -10.03
N GLU A 192 -0.22 -17.07 -10.63
CA GLU A 192 -0.58 -18.48 -10.39
C GLU A 192 -0.24 -18.95 -8.96
N GLU A 193 0.58 -18.22 -8.23
CA GLU A 193 0.93 -18.51 -6.83
C GLU A 193 -0.15 -18.04 -5.82
N VAL A 194 -1.11 -17.21 -6.25
CA VAL A 194 -2.13 -16.63 -5.38
C VAL A 194 -2.90 -17.68 -4.57
N PRO A 195 -3.38 -18.80 -5.15
CA PRO A 195 -4.03 -19.87 -4.36
C PRO A 195 -3.12 -20.42 -3.26
N GLY A 196 -1.86 -20.72 -3.59
CA GLY A 196 -0.88 -21.22 -2.65
C GLY A 196 -0.51 -20.23 -1.54
N ILE A 197 -0.60 -18.92 -1.81
CA ILE A 197 -0.46 -17.88 -0.77
C ILE A 197 -1.62 -17.95 0.23
N PHE A 198 -2.85 -18.20 -0.21
CA PHE A 198 -3.98 -18.41 0.70
C PHE A 198 -3.80 -19.67 1.55
N ASP A 199 -3.33 -20.77 0.95
CA ASP A 199 -3.04 -22.01 1.68
C ASP A 199 -1.91 -21.79 2.70
N LEU A 200 -0.91 -20.97 2.36
CA LEU A 200 0.15 -20.57 3.29
C LEU A 200 -0.38 -19.73 4.46
N LEU A 201 -1.31 -18.78 4.20
CA LEU A 201 -1.94 -17.99 5.27
C LEU A 201 -2.65 -18.88 6.28
N GLU A 202 -3.35 -19.92 5.80
CA GLU A 202 -4.04 -20.88 6.65
C GLU A 202 -3.02 -21.74 7.40
N GLY A 203 -2.13 -22.44 6.67
CA GLY A 203 -1.22 -23.43 7.24
C GLY A 203 -0.17 -22.85 8.20
N ALA A 204 0.29 -21.61 7.96
CA ALA A 204 1.25 -20.91 8.81
C ALA A 204 0.58 -19.98 9.85
N GLY A 205 -0.76 -19.94 9.95
CA GLY A 205 -1.47 -19.09 10.90
C GLY A 205 -1.25 -17.58 10.68
N ILE A 206 -0.91 -17.15 9.46
CA ILE A 206 -0.64 -15.74 9.18
C ILE A 206 -1.97 -14.99 9.09
N PRO A 207 -2.18 -13.89 9.86
CA PRO A 207 -3.48 -13.26 9.97
C PRO A 207 -3.84 -12.31 8.83
N ARG A 208 -2.85 -11.90 8.01
CA ARG A 208 -3.05 -10.82 7.02
C ARG A 208 -2.27 -11.03 5.74
N VAL A 209 -2.88 -10.63 4.60
CA VAL A 209 -2.20 -10.46 3.31
C VAL A 209 -2.65 -9.20 2.59
N CYS A 210 -1.69 -8.54 1.93
CA CYS A 210 -1.93 -7.43 1.03
C CYS A 210 -1.46 -7.84 -0.38
N PHE A 211 -2.37 -7.88 -1.35
CA PHE A 211 -2.07 -8.07 -2.77
C PHE A 211 -1.90 -6.70 -3.43
N TYR A 212 -0.71 -6.41 -3.88
CA TYR A 212 -0.35 -5.15 -4.53
C TYR A 212 -0.45 -5.30 -6.03
N HIS A 213 -1.19 -4.43 -6.69
CA HIS A 213 -1.05 -4.28 -8.14
C HIS A 213 0.31 -3.66 -8.47
N LEU A 214 0.89 -4.06 -9.60
CA LEU A 214 2.20 -3.56 -10.01
C LEU A 214 2.18 -2.03 -10.22
N VAL A 215 3.18 -1.36 -9.67
CA VAL A 215 3.43 0.07 -9.90
C VAL A 215 4.72 0.23 -10.70
N TYR A 216 4.68 1.05 -11.73
CA TYR A 216 5.75 1.22 -12.70
C TYR A 216 6.81 2.21 -12.21
N ALA A 217 7.43 1.88 -11.07
CA ALA A 217 8.46 2.68 -10.42
C ALA A 217 9.72 1.86 -10.13
N GLY A 218 10.89 2.50 -10.18
CA GLY A 218 12.18 1.83 -10.00
C GLY A 218 12.39 0.69 -11.00
N ARG A 219 12.86 -0.49 -10.55
CA ARG A 219 12.96 -1.69 -11.41
C ARG A 219 11.61 -2.25 -11.84
N GLY A 220 10.53 -1.92 -11.13
CA GLY A 220 9.18 -2.30 -11.51
C GLY A 220 8.74 -1.72 -12.86
N SER A 221 9.32 -0.60 -13.31
CA SER A 221 9.08 -0.04 -14.64
C SER A 221 9.52 -0.97 -15.79
N GLN A 222 10.44 -1.89 -15.54
CA GLN A 222 10.89 -2.89 -16.50
C GLN A 222 9.93 -4.09 -16.62
N LEU A 223 8.91 -4.14 -15.77
CA LEU A 223 7.92 -5.23 -15.74
C LEU A 223 6.57 -4.84 -16.33
N VAL A 224 6.44 -3.68 -16.97
CA VAL A 224 5.17 -3.20 -17.54
C VAL A 224 4.54 -4.24 -18.48
N GLU A 225 5.34 -4.88 -19.35
CA GLU A 225 4.86 -5.92 -20.25
C GLU A 225 4.43 -7.23 -19.53
N HIS A 226 4.85 -7.38 -18.27
CA HIS A 226 4.47 -8.51 -17.42
C HIS A 226 3.36 -8.16 -16.43
N ASP A 227 2.81 -6.95 -16.50
CA ASP A 227 1.62 -6.63 -15.72
C ASP A 227 0.40 -7.40 -16.24
N LEU A 228 -0.57 -7.59 -15.36
CA LEU A 228 -1.81 -8.24 -15.72
C LEU A 228 -2.64 -7.33 -16.65
N ASN A 229 -3.17 -7.87 -17.73
CA ASN A 229 -4.17 -7.15 -18.50
C ASN A 229 -5.51 -7.06 -17.73
N HIS A 230 -6.46 -6.29 -18.23
CA HIS A 230 -7.73 -6.05 -17.54
C HIS A 230 -8.51 -7.34 -17.25
N ALA A 231 -8.52 -8.30 -18.18
CA ALA A 231 -9.21 -9.58 -17.99
C ALA A 231 -8.51 -10.47 -16.96
N GLU A 232 -7.17 -10.50 -16.96
CA GLU A 232 -6.38 -11.22 -15.97
C GLU A 232 -6.54 -10.57 -14.58
N THR A 233 -6.57 -9.23 -14.51
CA THR A 233 -6.80 -8.49 -13.27
C THR A 233 -8.17 -8.81 -12.67
N ARG A 234 -9.23 -8.85 -13.49
CA ARG A 234 -10.58 -9.26 -13.04
C ARG A 234 -10.55 -10.67 -12.46
N LYS A 235 -9.95 -11.62 -13.17
CA LYS A 235 -9.86 -13.03 -12.72
C LYS A 235 -9.16 -13.15 -11.37
N VAL A 236 -8.03 -12.47 -11.18
CA VAL A 236 -7.29 -12.57 -9.91
C VAL A 236 -8.02 -11.85 -8.78
N VAL A 237 -8.67 -10.72 -9.03
CA VAL A 237 -9.47 -10.03 -8.00
C VAL A 237 -10.68 -10.88 -7.60
N ASP A 238 -11.35 -11.52 -8.55
CA ASP A 238 -12.44 -12.47 -8.28
C ASP A 238 -11.93 -13.66 -7.45
N LEU A 239 -10.80 -14.24 -7.80
CA LEU A 239 -10.16 -15.33 -7.04
C LEU A 239 -9.86 -14.87 -5.59
N ILE A 240 -9.29 -13.67 -5.40
CA ILE A 240 -9.01 -13.11 -4.07
C ILE A 240 -10.30 -12.96 -3.26
N ILE A 241 -11.37 -12.47 -3.87
CA ILE A 241 -12.67 -12.33 -3.21
C ILE A 241 -13.22 -13.71 -2.80
N ASP A 242 -13.22 -14.68 -3.72
CA ASP A 242 -13.78 -16.01 -3.49
C ASP A 242 -13.00 -16.78 -2.41
N ARG A 243 -11.67 -16.75 -2.45
CA ARG A 243 -10.83 -17.37 -1.41
C ARG A 243 -11.01 -16.68 -0.05
N THR A 244 -11.19 -15.36 -0.04
CA THR A 244 -11.47 -14.62 1.20
C THR A 244 -12.80 -15.06 1.79
N ARG A 245 -13.86 -15.14 0.97
CA ARG A 245 -15.18 -15.60 1.37
C ARG A 245 -15.16 -17.04 1.90
N GLU A 246 -14.44 -17.94 1.22
CA GLU A 246 -14.28 -19.32 1.62
C GLU A 246 -13.65 -19.43 3.02
N LEU A 247 -12.51 -18.77 3.25
CA LEU A 247 -11.83 -18.76 4.54
C LEU A 247 -12.75 -18.24 5.67
N HIS A 248 -13.45 -17.13 5.41
CA HIS A 248 -14.37 -16.56 6.40
C HIS A 248 -15.57 -17.48 6.66
N GLY A 249 -16.12 -18.14 5.64
CA GLY A 249 -17.20 -19.12 5.77
C GLY A 249 -16.81 -20.34 6.62
N ARG A 250 -15.52 -20.69 6.65
CA ARG A 250 -14.94 -21.74 7.49
C ARG A 250 -14.53 -21.23 8.89
N GLY A 251 -14.83 -20.00 9.26
CA GLY A 251 -14.44 -19.39 10.54
C GLY A 251 -12.97 -18.99 10.64
N LEU A 252 -12.22 -19.02 9.53
CA LEU A 252 -10.80 -18.67 9.45
C LEU A 252 -10.62 -17.22 8.99
N ALA A 253 -11.13 -16.27 9.79
CA ALA A 253 -11.07 -14.86 9.45
C ALA A 253 -9.62 -14.37 9.23
N LYS A 254 -9.32 -13.90 8.03
CA LYS A 254 -8.05 -13.29 7.63
C LYS A 254 -8.29 -11.88 7.11
N GLU A 255 -7.39 -10.95 7.44
CA GLU A 255 -7.43 -9.61 6.86
C GLU A 255 -6.83 -9.65 5.46
N VAL A 256 -7.66 -9.56 4.42
CA VAL A 256 -7.26 -9.58 3.02
C VAL A 256 -7.52 -8.22 2.38
N LEU A 257 -6.49 -7.66 1.77
CA LEU A 257 -6.54 -6.35 1.11
C LEU A 257 -5.99 -6.43 -0.30
N THR A 258 -6.54 -5.60 -1.20
CA THR A 258 -5.87 -5.20 -2.43
C THR A 258 -5.34 -3.78 -2.32
N VAL A 259 -4.21 -3.51 -2.96
CA VAL A 259 -3.45 -2.27 -2.81
C VAL A 259 -3.01 -1.77 -4.18
N ASP A 260 -2.83 -0.46 -4.31
CA ASP A 260 -2.31 0.23 -5.48
C ASP A 260 -3.19 0.15 -6.75
N ASN A 261 -4.44 -0.33 -6.62
CA ASN A 261 -5.48 -0.15 -7.63
C ASN A 261 -6.83 0.13 -6.97
N HIS A 262 -7.28 1.38 -7.02
CA HIS A 262 -8.53 1.77 -6.36
C HIS A 262 -9.77 1.47 -7.20
N ALA A 263 -9.62 0.97 -8.43
CA ALA A 263 -10.72 0.39 -9.21
C ALA A 263 -11.31 -0.87 -8.56
N ASP A 264 -10.55 -1.55 -7.71
CA ASP A 264 -11.03 -2.70 -6.95
C ASP A 264 -12.22 -2.35 -6.05
N GLY A 265 -12.27 -1.14 -5.51
CA GLY A 265 -13.40 -0.69 -4.68
C GLY A 265 -14.73 -0.72 -5.43
N PRO A 266 -14.90 0.07 -6.51
CA PRO A 266 -16.07 -0.01 -7.38
C PRO A 266 -16.34 -1.42 -7.93
N TYR A 267 -15.30 -2.19 -8.28
CA TYR A 267 -15.47 -3.56 -8.77
C TYR A 267 -16.11 -4.48 -7.72
N VAL A 268 -15.62 -4.43 -6.48
CA VAL A 268 -16.22 -5.18 -5.34
C VAL A 268 -17.69 -4.78 -5.16
N TYR A 269 -17.99 -3.50 -5.17
CA TYR A 269 -19.37 -3.02 -5.06
C TYR A 269 -20.25 -3.53 -6.20
N LEU A 270 -19.81 -3.40 -7.46
CA LEU A 270 -20.55 -3.87 -8.64
C LEU A 270 -20.77 -5.38 -8.60
N ARG A 271 -19.81 -6.15 -8.14
CA ARG A 271 -19.95 -7.60 -7.93
C ARG A 271 -21.03 -7.90 -6.89
N MET A 272 -21.01 -7.22 -5.74
CA MET A 272 -22.01 -7.41 -4.69
C MET A 272 -23.42 -7.03 -5.16
N VAL A 273 -23.55 -5.99 -6.01
CA VAL A 273 -24.85 -5.63 -6.63
C VAL A 273 -25.32 -6.76 -7.56
N ARG A 274 -24.44 -7.31 -8.41
CA ARG A 274 -24.78 -8.46 -9.28
C ARG A 274 -25.20 -9.70 -8.49
N GLU A 275 -24.57 -9.93 -7.34
CA GLU A 275 -24.89 -11.02 -6.41
C GLU A 275 -26.11 -10.72 -5.51
N LYS A 276 -26.73 -9.54 -5.65
CA LYS A 276 -27.88 -9.08 -4.84
C LYS A 276 -27.59 -9.11 -3.33
N SER A 277 -26.38 -8.76 -2.94
CA SER A 277 -25.97 -8.72 -1.53
C SER A 277 -26.65 -7.58 -0.78
N ASP A 278 -27.28 -7.87 0.36
CA ASP A 278 -27.90 -6.88 1.24
C ASP A 278 -26.90 -5.84 1.76
N ARG A 279 -25.60 -6.17 1.77
CA ARG A 279 -24.53 -5.28 2.23
C ARG A 279 -24.03 -4.31 1.17
N ALA A 280 -24.49 -4.41 -0.08
CA ALA A 280 -23.96 -3.57 -1.17
C ALA A 280 -24.06 -2.07 -0.83
N ARG A 281 -25.18 -1.63 -0.21
CA ARG A 281 -25.38 -0.22 0.21
C ARG A 281 -24.32 0.24 1.24
N ASP A 282 -24.08 -0.56 2.27
CA ASP A 282 -23.10 -0.25 3.32
C ASP A 282 -21.69 -0.20 2.76
N VAL A 283 -21.38 -1.10 1.82
CA VAL A 283 -20.08 -1.12 1.12
C VAL A 283 -19.86 0.15 0.31
N LEU A 284 -20.90 0.66 -0.37
CA LEU A 284 -20.79 1.92 -1.09
C LEU A 284 -20.44 3.09 -0.15
N GLU A 285 -21.07 3.15 1.02
CA GLU A 285 -20.78 4.21 2.01
C GLU A 285 -19.33 4.06 2.58
N LEU A 286 -18.88 2.84 2.85
CA LEU A 286 -17.48 2.60 3.27
C LEU A 286 -16.48 3.04 2.19
N LEU A 287 -16.78 2.78 0.92
CA LEU A 287 -15.93 3.21 -0.19
C LEU A 287 -15.88 4.73 -0.35
N LYS A 288 -16.99 5.44 -0.13
CA LYS A 288 -17.02 6.90 -0.07
C LYS A 288 -16.11 7.44 1.05
N MET A 289 -16.14 6.81 2.23
CA MET A 289 -15.26 7.17 3.36
C MET A 289 -13.79 6.88 3.09
N ASN A 290 -13.48 5.86 2.28
CA ASN A 290 -12.11 5.51 1.89
C ASN A 290 -11.47 6.57 1.01
N GLU A 291 -12.27 7.28 0.19
CA GLU A 291 -11.84 8.39 -0.68
C GLU A 291 -10.75 8.03 -1.71
N GLY A 292 -10.50 6.74 -1.96
CA GLY A 292 -9.63 6.24 -3.01
C GLY A 292 -8.14 6.51 -2.81
N ASN A 293 -7.46 6.87 -3.90
CA ASN A 293 -6.03 7.14 -3.88
C ASN A 293 -5.70 8.40 -3.07
N SER A 294 -4.81 8.25 -2.10
CA SER A 294 -4.45 9.28 -1.13
C SER A 294 -3.02 9.84 -1.28
N SER A 295 -2.31 9.53 -2.37
CA SER A 295 -0.97 10.09 -2.67
C SER A 295 -0.98 11.61 -2.60
N GLY A 296 -0.05 12.20 -1.87
CA GLY A 296 0.05 13.65 -1.65
C GLY A 296 -1.00 14.24 -0.71
N ARG A 297 -1.94 13.44 -0.17
CA ARG A 297 -3.00 13.89 0.76
C ARG A 297 -3.02 13.10 2.07
N GLY A 298 -3.23 11.81 2.03
CA GLY A 298 -3.32 10.93 3.19
C GLY A 298 -2.16 9.93 3.29
N ILE A 299 -1.25 9.94 2.33
CA ILE A 299 0.03 9.24 2.37
C ILE A 299 1.13 10.15 1.83
N GLY A 300 2.28 10.14 2.48
CA GLY A 300 3.51 10.81 2.04
C GLY A 300 4.70 9.89 2.20
N CYS A 301 5.84 10.28 1.62
CA CYS A 301 7.08 9.52 1.75
C CYS A 301 8.26 10.45 2.05
N ILE A 302 9.16 9.98 2.91
CA ILE A 302 10.50 10.53 3.09
C ILE A 302 11.49 9.49 2.56
N SER A 303 12.35 9.91 1.64
CA SER A 303 13.45 9.06 1.14
C SER A 303 14.64 9.09 2.11
N TRP A 304 15.57 8.16 1.92
CA TRP A 304 16.78 8.02 2.74
C TRP A 304 17.64 9.30 2.81
N ASP A 305 17.62 10.13 1.75
CA ASP A 305 18.35 11.39 1.65
C ASP A 305 17.57 12.60 2.20
N GLY A 306 16.41 12.35 2.81
CA GLY A 306 15.55 13.39 3.37
C GLY A 306 14.57 14.04 2.38
N SER A 307 14.57 13.64 1.11
CA SER A 307 13.62 14.16 0.11
C SER A 307 12.19 13.73 0.42
N VAL A 308 11.22 14.64 0.27
CA VAL A 308 9.80 14.42 0.54
C VAL A 308 9.03 14.22 -0.77
N HIS A 309 8.19 13.17 -0.83
CA HIS A 309 7.43 12.77 -2.01
C HIS A 309 5.96 12.54 -1.69
N ALA A 310 5.09 12.51 -2.71
CA ALA A 310 3.65 12.26 -2.58
C ALA A 310 3.32 10.85 -2.04
N ASP A 311 4.13 9.86 -2.39
CA ASP A 311 4.19 8.50 -1.88
C ASP A 311 5.54 7.86 -2.21
N GLN A 312 5.74 6.60 -1.85
CA GLN A 312 7.02 5.90 -2.01
C GLN A 312 7.41 5.62 -3.46
N PHE A 313 6.52 5.76 -4.41
CA PHE A 313 6.77 5.47 -5.82
C PHE A 313 7.24 6.70 -6.62
N TRP A 314 6.94 7.92 -6.15
CA TRP A 314 7.26 9.18 -6.86
C TRP A 314 8.63 9.77 -6.54
N ARG A 315 9.64 8.94 -6.56
CA ARG A 315 11.01 9.36 -6.20
C ARG A 315 11.66 10.36 -7.18
N HIS A 316 11.17 10.45 -8.40
CA HIS A 316 11.65 11.42 -9.39
C HIS A 316 11.12 12.84 -9.15
N LEU A 317 10.09 13.01 -8.30
CA LEU A 317 9.50 14.29 -7.96
C LEU A 317 9.59 14.54 -6.44
N SER A 318 10.41 15.50 -6.03
CA SER A 318 10.55 15.93 -4.63
C SER A 318 9.84 17.26 -4.40
N PHE A 319 9.21 17.41 -3.27
CA PHE A 319 8.57 18.65 -2.80
C PHE A 319 9.45 19.48 -1.87
N GLY A 320 10.62 18.98 -1.51
CA GLY A 320 11.59 19.59 -0.64
C GLY A 320 12.38 18.54 0.13
N ASN A 321 13.27 18.98 1.03
CA ASN A 321 14.11 18.10 1.83
C ASN A 321 13.98 18.43 3.32
N VAL A 322 13.89 17.40 4.17
CA VAL A 322 13.71 17.58 5.63
C VAL A 322 14.92 18.22 6.31
N ARG A 323 16.10 18.24 5.67
CA ARG A 323 17.28 18.98 6.14
C ARG A 323 17.13 20.49 6.00
N GLU A 324 16.32 20.94 5.05
CA GLU A 324 16.13 22.36 4.74
C GLU A 324 14.89 22.92 5.42
N LYS A 325 13.82 22.11 5.48
CA LYS A 325 12.52 22.53 5.99
C LYS A 325 11.79 21.30 6.59
N PRO A 326 11.18 21.41 7.80
CA PRO A 326 10.45 20.29 8.41
C PRO A 326 9.39 19.67 7.46
N PHE A 327 9.16 18.36 7.57
CA PHE A 327 8.15 17.65 6.78
C PHE A 327 6.78 18.33 6.87
N SER A 328 6.37 18.75 8.06
CA SER A 328 5.10 19.43 8.33
C SER A 328 4.91 20.67 7.46
N LYS A 329 5.97 21.46 7.27
CA LYS A 329 5.96 22.69 6.45
C LYS A 329 6.00 22.35 4.95
N ILE A 330 6.78 21.35 4.52
CA ILE A 330 6.82 20.89 3.13
C ILE A 330 5.43 20.33 2.74
N TRP A 331 4.82 19.52 3.59
CA TRP A 331 3.55 18.86 3.32
C TRP A 331 2.36 19.80 3.21
N THR A 332 2.41 20.92 3.90
CA THR A 332 1.36 21.95 3.89
C THR A 332 1.61 23.08 2.90
N ASP A 333 2.78 23.09 2.25
CA ASP A 333 3.15 24.11 1.27
C ASP A 333 2.46 23.84 -0.08
N LEU A 334 1.54 24.72 -0.45
CA LEU A 334 0.80 24.65 -1.71
C LEU A 334 1.41 25.51 -2.82
N THR A 335 2.59 26.08 -2.62
CA THR A 335 3.29 26.85 -3.67
C THR A 335 3.82 25.93 -4.77
N HIS A 336 4.13 24.67 -4.45
CA HIS A 336 4.49 23.68 -5.45
C HIS A 336 3.27 23.23 -6.25
N PRO A 337 3.20 23.48 -7.57
CA PRO A 337 1.97 23.32 -8.37
C PRO A 337 1.45 21.87 -8.40
N VAL A 338 2.33 20.86 -8.39
CA VAL A 338 1.90 19.46 -8.34
C VAL A 338 1.34 19.11 -6.98
N MET A 339 1.96 19.55 -5.87
CA MET A 339 1.44 19.31 -4.52
C MET A 339 0.05 19.93 -4.36
N ALA A 340 -0.15 21.18 -4.79
CA ALA A 340 -1.44 21.86 -4.75
C ALA A 340 -2.52 21.05 -5.48
N LYS A 341 -2.21 20.57 -6.69
CA LYS A 341 -3.15 19.75 -7.48
C LYS A 341 -3.42 18.38 -6.86
N LEU A 342 -2.44 17.76 -6.20
CA LEU A 342 -2.64 16.48 -5.51
C LEU A 342 -3.60 16.58 -4.33
N LYS A 343 -3.66 17.72 -3.65
CA LYS A 343 -4.65 17.96 -2.58
C LYS A 343 -6.09 17.96 -3.11
N ASP A 344 -6.29 18.34 -4.38
CA ASP A 344 -7.61 18.38 -5.05
C ASP A 344 -7.58 17.69 -6.43
N LYS A 345 -6.93 16.51 -6.49
CA LYS A 345 -6.61 15.81 -7.74
C LYS A 345 -7.81 15.48 -8.62
N LYS A 346 -9.01 15.30 -8.03
CA LYS A 346 -10.22 14.97 -8.79
C LYS A 346 -10.56 16.02 -9.86
N LYS A 347 -10.22 17.28 -9.63
CA LYS A 347 -10.43 18.38 -10.60
C LYS A 347 -9.44 18.37 -11.76
N HIS A 348 -8.38 17.62 -11.67
CA HIS A 348 -7.27 17.67 -12.62
C HIS A 348 -7.16 16.43 -13.49
N VAL A 349 -7.77 15.31 -13.09
CA VAL A 349 -7.76 14.08 -13.90
C VAL A 349 -8.50 14.30 -15.23
N LYS A 350 -8.05 13.59 -16.27
CA LYS A 350 -8.51 13.76 -17.65
C LYS A 350 -9.18 12.50 -18.20
N GLY A 351 -9.71 12.61 -19.41
CA GLY A 351 -10.25 11.51 -20.19
C GLY A 351 -11.32 10.71 -19.44
N ARG A 352 -11.31 9.40 -19.60
CA ARG A 352 -12.31 8.51 -18.98
C ARG A 352 -12.36 8.61 -17.45
N CYS A 353 -11.28 9.01 -16.78
CA CYS A 353 -11.30 9.23 -15.34
C CYS A 353 -12.13 10.45 -14.93
N ALA A 354 -12.05 11.54 -15.71
CA ALA A 354 -12.82 12.77 -15.44
C ALA A 354 -14.34 12.56 -15.60
N ALA A 355 -14.74 11.69 -16.52
CA ALA A 355 -16.15 11.37 -16.80
C ALA A 355 -16.68 10.18 -15.98
N CYS A 356 -15.84 9.54 -15.17
CA CYS A 356 -16.18 8.32 -14.44
C CYS A 356 -17.09 8.60 -13.23
N LYS A 357 -18.24 7.92 -13.13
CA LYS A 357 -19.14 8.03 -11.97
C LYS A 357 -18.52 7.60 -10.64
N TRP A 358 -17.40 6.86 -10.69
CA TRP A 358 -16.66 6.40 -9.49
C TRP A 358 -15.50 7.32 -9.10
N LEU A 359 -15.37 8.50 -9.73
CA LEU A 359 -14.26 9.40 -9.45
C LEU A 359 -14.17 9.78 -7.96
N ASP A 360 -15.30 9.95 -7.29
CA ASP A 360 -15.33 10.29 -5.85
C ASP A 360 -14.85 9.14 -4.95
N ILE A 361 -14.97 7.90 -5.40
CA ILE A 361 -14.54 6.69 -4.69
C ILE A 361 -13.08 6.34 -5.02
N CYS A 362 -12.70 6.41 -6.30
CA CYS A 362 -11.39 5.99 -6.79
C CYS A 362 -10.33 7.10 -6.68
N ALA A 363 -10.73 8.37 -6.76
CA ALA A 363 -9.88 9.56 -6.82
C ALA A 363 -8.85 9.52 -7.95
N GLY A 364 -9.25 8.96 -9.12
CA GLY A 364 -8.40 8.87 -10.30
C GLY A 364 -7.32 7.79 -10.25
N ASN A 365 -7.36 6.89 -9.27
CA ASN A 365 -6.43 5.78 -9.12
C ASN A 365 -4.95 6.23 -8.96
N PHE A 366 -3.96 5.52 -9.50
CA PHE A 366 -2.54 5.76 -9.28
C PHE A 366 -1.92 6.70 -10.32
N ARG A 367 -1.57 7.93 -9.89
CA ARG A 367 -1.06 8.97 -10.80
C ARG A 367 0.34 8.68 -11.32
N VAL A 368 1.21 8.09 -10.49
CA VAL A 368 2.56 7.69 -10.91
C VAL A 368 2.53 6.64 -12.03
N ARG A 369 1.53 5.75 -12.05
CA ARG A 369 1.36 4.76 -13.11
C ARG A 369 0.83 5.40 -14.40
N ALA A 370 -0.11 6.33 -14.29
CA ALA A 370 -0.59 7.13 -15.43
C ALA A 370 0.57 7.90 -16.06
N GLU A 371 1.38 8.61 -15.28
CA GLU A 371 2.55 9.34 -15.74
C GLU A 371 3.56 8.44 -16.44
N ALA A 372 3.89 7.29 -15.85
CA ALA A 372 4.87 6.36 -16.40
C ALA A 372 4.53 5.81 -17.81
N VAL A 373 3.23 5.79 -18.17
CA VAL A 373 2.77 5.25 -19.47
C VAL A 373 2.45 6.36 -20.47
N SER A 374 1.98 7.51 -20.02
CA SER A 374 1.47 8.57 -20.90
C SER A 374 2.27 9.88 -20.85
N ASP A 375 3.29 9.97 -19.99
CA ASP A 375 4.02 11.21 -19.68
C ASP A 375 3.08 12.36 -19.23
N ASP A 376 1.87 12.01 -18.78
CA ASP A 376 0.88 12.92 -18.24
C ASP A 376 0.35 12.41 -16.89
N LEU A 377 0.72 13.11 -15.85
CA LEU A 377 0.31 12.82 -14.47
C LEU A 377 -1.22 12.73 -14.28
N TRP A 378 -1.98 13.41 -15.13
CA TRP A 378 -3.43 13.54 -15.02
C TRP A 378 -4.20 12.64 -16.00
N ALA A 379 -3.50 11.89 -16.84
CA ALA A 379 -4.09 10.92 -17.76
C ALA A 379 -4.87 9.80 -17.01
N PRO A 380 -5.73 9.05 -17.67
CA PRO A 380 -6.33 7.85 -17.11
C PRO A 380 -5.26 6.84 -16.67
N ASP A 381 -5.48 6.21 -15.50
CA ASP A 381 -4.61 5.12 -15.06
C ASP A 381 -4.82 3.88 -15.94
N PRO A 382 -3.77 3.35 -16.58
CA PRO A 382 -3.88 2.20 -17.49
C PRO A 382 -4.33 0.92 -16.80
N ALA A 383 -4.14 0.79 -15.48
CA ALA A 383 -4.59 -0.38 -14.73
C ALA A 383 -6.06 -0.34 -14.29
N CYS A 384 -6.83 0.67 -14.70
CA CYS A 384 -8.26 0.70 -14.46
C CYS A 384 -8.96 -0.30 -15.40
N TYR A 385 -9.37 -1.43 -14.86
CA TYR A 385 -9.98 -2.55 -15.59
C TYR A 385 -11.51 -2.54 -15.63
N LEU A 386 -12.16 -1.48 -15.12
CA LEU A 386 -13.61 -1.30 -15.24
C LEU A 386 -13.98 -0.99 -16.70
N SER A 387 -15.06 -1.58 -17.20
CA SER A 387 -15.57 -1.27 -18.54
C SER A 387 -16.19 0.15 -18.61
N ASP A 388 -16.40 0.66 -19.82
CA ASP A 388 -17.01 1.98 -20.00
C ASP A 388 -18.45 1.99 -19.48
N GLU A 389 -19.22 0.91 -19.68
CA GLU A 389 -20.54 0.74 -19.07
C GLU A 389 -20.47 0.78 -17.52
N GLU A 390 -19.52 0.06 -16.92
CA GLU A 390 -19.34 0.02 -15.46
C GLU A 390 -18.98 1.38 -14.87
N ILE A 391 -18.29 2.25 -15.61
CA ILE A 391 -17.97 3.61 -15.17
C ILE A 391 -19.01 4.64 -15.57
N GLY A 392 -20.05 4.25 -16.33
CA GLY A 392 -21.17 5.10 -16.72
C GLY A 392 -20.86 5.98 -17.93
N LEU A 393 -19.92 5.59 -18.79
CA LEU A 393 -19.76 6.17 -20.11
C LEU A 393 -20.76 5.46 -21.03
N GLU A 394 -21.73 6.19 -21.55
CA GLU A 394 -22.61 5.67 -22.59
C GLU A 394 -21.81 5.51 -23.88
N GLU A 395 -22.00 4.37 -24.58
CA GLU A 395 -21.60 4.28 -25.97
C GLU A 395 -22.34 5.38 -26.73
N GLU A 396 -21.64 6.34 -27.34
CA GLU A 396 -22.23 7.17 -28.38
C GLU A 396 -22.78 6.22 -29.43
N LYS A 397 -24.09 5.99 -29.42
CA LYS A 397 -24.79 5.35 -30.53
C LYS A 397 -24.59 6.26 -31.72
N THR A 398 -23.60 5.94 -32.52
CA THR A 398 -23.43 6.47 -33.86
C THR A 398 -24.68 6.06 -34.65
N GLU A 399 -25.72 6.86 -34.56
CA GLU A 399 -26.81 6.86 -35.54
C GLU A 399 -26.20 7.25 -36.90
N TYR A 400 -25.63 6.28 -37.61
CA TYR A 400 -25.52 6.41 -39.04
C TYR A 400 -26.94 6.42 -39.61
N ARG A 401 -27.49 7.64 -39.72
CA ARG A 401 -28.64 7.88 -40.61
C ARG A 401 -28.22 7.52 -42.02
N ARG A 402 -28.70 6.40 -42.50
CA ARG A 402 -28.82 6.11 -43.94
C ARG A 402 -29.73 7.17 -44.56
N GLN A 403 -29.14 8.07 -45.31
CA GLN A 403 -29.83 8.78 -46.39
C GLN A 403 -29.41 8.19 -47.73
#